data_4e1b2c86d86d2e77871d8fe5c75d78b2
#
_entry.id   4e1b2c86d86d2e77871d8fe5c75d78b2
#
_cell.length_a   1.000
_cell.length_b   1.000
_cell.length_c   1.000
_cell.angle_alpha   90.00
_cell.angle_beta   90.00
_cell.angle_gamma   90.00
#
_symmetry.space_group_name_H-M   'P 1'
#
loop_
_entity.id
_entity.type
_entity.pdbx_description
1 polymer ?
#
loop_
_entity_poly.entity_id
_entity_poly.type
_entity_poly.pdbx_seq_one_letter_code
_entity_poly.pdbx_strand_id
1 'polypeptide(L)'
;MEVEILHQFKPIVDRENRYYIFKGGRASGKSWGIADTLLLLGRDRRERILCTREIQKSIETSAYQLLVDRINTHGYKDYQITKTSIVNSITGTEFIFAGLSDITGTADSLKSIENISICWVEEAQTVSDKSFEKLTPSIRGKNSKGEGSIIIISYNPETVNDPVHLRFIEQEQPRSYICHINYTDNPYCPPEIIEEAEALKKNKPDDYKRIWLGVPDDISAKAVVKYFSDENITDVKYCPEETLILTMDFNVDPMMWCVCHKDDTNLYQLDEIVIENCTTEDAVAEFINRYPNHKGDIFLCGDASGNYRKTQSNQSDYNIVKNALLRHGYPINRIIQHTRGFNPPIVHRVRAFNKLVFGDDGERRYYVDPKCKWTIYNMKNLMYKEGTSIIDLPTPSKIESNKDLKFIGHIFDAISYPAEYFWPIMLENKVEPVKVDPSEQWTMKHIIEKHQQERKNKW
;
A
#
# COMPACT_ATOMS: atom_id res chain seq x y z
N MET A 1 -6.30 -26.60 37.66
CA MET A 1 -6.37 -26.85 36.22
C MET A 1 -5.02 -26.44 35.67
N GLU A 2 -4.29 -27.36 35.04
CA GLU A 2 -3.06 -27.03 34.34
C GLU A 2 -3.45 -26.30 33.06
N VAL A 3 -2.87 -25.14 32.85
CA VAL A 3 -3.05 -24.37 31.60
C VAL A 3 -1.86 -24.68 30.73
N GLU A 4 -2.13 -25.29 29.59
CA GLU A 4 -1.11 -25.62 28.61
C GLU A 4 -0.84 -24.40 27.76
N ILE A 5 0.39 -23.90 27.73
CA ILE A 5 0.85 -22.85 26.84
C ILE A 5 1.54 -23.50 25.66
N LEU A 6 1.18 -23.08 24.44
CA LEU A 6 1.89 -23.51 23.24
C LEU A 6 3.37 -23.12 23.35
N HIS A 7 4.26 -24.01 22.93
CA HIS A 7 5.71 -23.88 23.06
C HIS A 7 6.27 -22.59 22.45
N GLN A 8 5.60 -22.02 21.44
CA GLN A 8 5.98 -20.76 20.79
C GLN A 8 6.00 -19.56 21.76
N PHE A 9 5.18 -19.60 22.82
CA PHE A 9 5.09 -18.51 23.81
C PHE A 9 6.00 -18.71 25.03
N LYS A 10 6.61 -19.89 25.18
CA LYS A 10 7.55 -20.17 26.26
C LYS A 10 8.69 -19.15 26.42
N PRO A 11 9.32 -18.64 25.30
CA PRO A 11 10.38 -17.64 25.42
C PRO A 11 9.97 -16.35 26.14
N ILE A 12 8.68 -15.97 26.16
CA ILE A 12 8.20 -14.83 26.96
C ILE A 12 8.40 -15.10 28.46
N VAL A 13 8.19 -16.34 28.89
CA VAL A 13 8.35 -16.76 30.31
C VAL A 13 9.82 -16.75 30.69
N ASP A 14 10.68 -17.25 29.84
CA ASP A 14 12.14 -17.34 30.03
C ASP A 14 12.83 -15.96 30.04
N ARG A 15 12.24 -14.95 29.45
CA ARG A 15 12.65 -13.51 29.49
C ARG A 15 14.07 -13.21 29.00
N GLU A 16 14.59 -14.00 28.10
CA GLU A 16 15.95 -13.83 27.55
C GLU A 16 16.07 -12.65 26.59
N ASN A 17 14.97 -12.26 25.97
CA ASN A 17 14.93 -11.21 24.96
C ASN A 17 14.28 -9.92 25.46
N ARG A 18 14.52 -8.82 24.73
CA ARG A 18 13.86 -7.53 24.95
C ARG A 18 12.56 -7.44 24.16
N TYR A 19 12.59 -7.97 22.93
CA TYR A 19 11.48 -7.90 21.98
C TYR A 19 11.00 -9.30 21.64
N TYR A 20 9.69 -9.51 21.66
CA TYR A 20 9.02 -10.74 21.28
C TYR A 20 8.01 -10.42 20.19
N ILE A 21 8.32 -10.79 18.95
CA ILE A 21 7.54 -10.44 17.77
C ILE A 21 6.80 -11.67 17.28
N PHE A 22 5.48 -11.68 17.41
CA PHE A 22 4.60 -12.73 16.93
C PHE A 22 3.86 -12.23 15.69
N LYS A 23 4.28 -12.69 14.52
CA LYS A 23 3.63 -12.37 13.25
C LYS A 23 2.95 -13.59 12.65
N GLY A 24 1.94 -13.39 11.80
CA GLY A 24 1.28 -14.49 11.09
C GLY A 24 -0.16 -14.19 10.75
N GLY A 25 -0.84 -15.16 10.13
CA GLY A 25 -2.21 -15.01 9.65
C GLY A 25 -3.28 -14.96 10.72
N ARG A 26 -4.52 -14.82 10.28
CA ARG A 26 -5.71 -14.90 11.15
C ARG A 26 -5.84 -16.30 11.74
N ALA A 27 -6.60 -16.41 12.83
CA ALA A 27 -6.88 -17.66 13.56
C ALA A 27 -5.64 -18.44 14.04
N SER A 28 -4.45 -17.83 14.03
CA SER A 28 -3.20 -18.46 14.48
C SER A 28 -3.08 -18.60 16.02
N GLY A 29 -4.02 -18.05 16.81
CA GLY A 29 -4.00 -18.11 18.26
C GLY A 29 -3.01 -17.14 18.95
N LYS A 30 -2.34 -16.24 18.20
CA LYS A 30 -1.34 -15.30 18.74
C LYS A 30 -1.84 -14.54 19.97
N SER A 31 -2.95 -13.82 19.86
CA SER A 31 -3.46 -12.98 20.94
C SER A 31 -3.91 -13.83 22.15
N TRP A 32 -4.49 -15.01 21.90
CA TRP A 32 -4.88 -15.94 22.97
C TRP A 32 -3.68 -16.47 23.73
N GLY A 33 -2.65 -16.94 23.03
CA GLY A 33 -1.45 -17.48 23.65
C GLY A 33 -0.67 -16.41 24.44
N ILE A 34 -0.61 -15.17 23.95
CA ILE A 34 -0.01 -14.05 24.67
C ILE A 34 -0.84 -13.74 25.92
N ALA A 35 -2.17 -13.62 25.81
CA ALA A 35 -3.04 -13.33 26.94
C ALA A 35 -2.91 -14.37 28.05
N ASP A 36 -2.92 -15.66 27.72
CA ASP A 36 -2.73 -16.74 28.69
C ASP A 36 -1.36 -16.68 29.35
N THR A 37 -0.32 -16.43 28.58
CA THR A 37 1.05 -16.27 29.09
C THR A 37 1.16 -15.10 30.09
N LEU A 38 0.55 -13.94 29.74
CA LEU A 38 0.54 -12.76 30.58
C LEU A 38 -0.23 -13.00 31.88
N LEU A 39 -1.36 -13.70 31.85
CA LEU A 39 -2.13 -14.06 33.03
C LEU A 39 -1.35 -15.01 33.92
N LEU A 40 -0.64 -15.99 33.37
CA LEU A 40 0.20 -16.90 34.17
C LEU A 40 1.40 -16.18 34.81
N LEU A 41 2.07 -15.31 34.08
CA LEU A 41 3.15 -14.48 34.62
C LEU A 41 2.66 -13.57 35.73
N GLY A 42 1.46 -12.99 35.59
CA GLY A 42 0.84 -12.14 36.58
C GLY A 42 0.44 -12.89 37.88
N ARG A 43 0.24 -14.20 37.81
CA ARG A 43 -0.01 -15.06 38.96
C ARG A 43 1.27 -15.56 39.66
N ASP A 44 2.36 -15.64 38.91
CA ASP A 44 3.67 -16.04 39.44
C ASP A 44 4.38 -14.90 40.19
N ARG A 45 4.25 -13.70 39.73
CA ARG A 45 4.96 -12.51 40.25
C ARG A 45 4.23 -11.22 39.96
N ARG A 46 4.58 -10.16 40.70
CA ARG A 46 4.02 -8.85 40.41
C ARG A 46 4.62 -8.28 39.14
N GLU A 47 3.75 -8.04 38.17
CA GLU A 47 4.05 -7.36 36.92
C GLU A 47 3.20 -6.08 36.79
N ARG A 48 3.70 -5.10 36.10
CA ARG A 48 2.93 -3.97 35.64
C ARG A 48 2.87 -4.03 34.09
N ILE A 49 1.72 -4.40 33.57
CA ILE A 49 1.53 -4.81 32.17
C ILE A 49 0.73 -3.74 31.44
N LEU A 50 1.33 -3.12 30.41
CA LEU A 50 0.64 -2.22 29.50
C LEU A 50 0.17 -3.00 28.28
N CYS A 51 -1.15 -3.07 28.07
CA CYS A 51 -1.76 -3.53 26.81
C CYS A 51 -2.10 -2.31 25.97
N THR A 52 -1.63 -2.27 24.71
CA THR A 52 -1.75 -1.07 23.89
C THR A 52 -2.00 -1.40 22.40
N ARG A 53 -2.65 -0.45 21.73
CA ARG A 53 -2.84 -0.34 20.28
C ARG A 53 -2.59 1.11 19.86
N GLU A 54 -2.61 1.43 18.58
CA GLU A 54 -2.48 2.83 18.14
C GLU A 54 -3.60 3.71 18.73
N ILE A 55 -4.85 3.25 18.70
CA ILE A 55 -6.04 4.02 19.14
C ILE A 55 -6.68 3.36 20.37
N GLN A 56 -6.94 4.13 21.43
CA GLN A 56 -7.49 3.65 22.71
C GLN A 56 -8.86 2.97 22.56
N LYS A 57 -9.77 3.54 21.77
CA LYS A 57 -11.14 3.03 21.65
C LYS A 57 -11.24 1.57 21.19
N SER A 58 -10.23 1.07 20.49
CA SER A 58 -10.16 -0.31 20.04
C SER A 58 -9.62 -1.30 21.10
N ILE A 59 -8.95 -0.82 22.14
CA ILE A 59 -8.33 -1.66 23.18
C ILE A 59 -9.39 -2.23 24.13
N GLU A 60 -10.39 -1.42 24.49
CA GLU A 60 -11.46 -1.81 25.41
C GLU A 60 -12.29 -2.98 24.88
N THR A 61 -12.44 -3.05 23.54
CA THR A 61 -13.22 -4.10 22.87
C THR A 61 -12.38 -5.32 22.44
N SER A 62 -11.07 -5.29 22.61
CA SER A 62 -10.16 -6.34 22.14
C SER A 62 -9.31 -6.96 23.23
N ALA A 63 -8.13 -6.38 23.55
CA ALA A 63 -7.20 -6.94 24.51
C ALA A 63 -7.81 -7.05 25.93
N TYR A 64 -8.59 -6.04 26.34
CA TYR A 64 -9.26 -6.08 27.64
C TYR A 64 -10.30 -7.21 27.67
N GLN A 65 -11.22 -7.25 26.71
CA GLN A 65 -12.27 -8.29 26.66
C GLN A 65 -11.65 -9.69 26.55
N LEU A 66 -10.61 -9.84 25.71
CA LEU A 66 -9.90 -11.12 25.58
C LEU A 66 -9.33 -11.60 26.92
N LEU A 67 -8.66 -10.73 27.67
CA LEU A 67 -8.12 -11.10 29.00
C LEU A 67 -9.24 -11.47 29.97
N VAL A 68 -10.37 -10.75 29.97
CA VAL A 68 -11.55 -11.08 30.79
C VAL A 68 -12.10 -12.46 30.42
N ASP A 69 -12.24 -12.74 29.13
CA ASP A 69 -12.75 -14.03 28.64
C ASP A 69 -11.81 -15.18 29.03
N ARG A 70 -10.48 -14.97 28.93
CA ARG A 70 -9.49 -15.98 29.36
C ARG A 70 -9.51 -16.22 30.86
N ILE A 71 -9.62 -15.15 31.67
CA ILE A 71 -9.78 -15.29 33.16
C ILE A 71 -10.99 -16.13 33.49
N ASN A 72 -12.14 -15.88 32.85
CA ASN A 72 -13.37 -16.63 33.04
C ASN A 72 -13.23 -18.08 32.56
N THR A 73 -12.67 -18.31 31.40
CA THR A 73 -12.45 -19.65 30.84
C THR A 73 -11.57 -20.52 31.74
N HIS A 74 -10.49 -19.95 32.29
CA HIS A 74 -9.61 -20.65 33.19
C HIS A 74 -10.11 -20.71 34.65
N GLY A 75 -11.19 -19.99 34.97
CA GLY A 75 -11.77 -19.95 36.31
C GLY A 75 -10.87 -19.27 37.32
N TYR A 76 -10.03 -18.32 36.94
CA TYR A 76 -9.14 -17.60 37.83
C TYR A 76 -9.93 -16.65 38.73
N LYS A 77 -9.98 -16.93 40.03
CA LYS A 77 -10.71 -16.14 41.03
C LYS A 77 -9.82 -15.06 41.68
N ASP A 78 -8.55 -15.12 41.45
CA ASP A 78 -7.55 -14.21 41.97
C ASP A 78 -7.41 -12.90 41.17
N TYR A 79 -8.12 -12.76 40.05
CA TYR A 79 -8.20 -11.52 39.31
C TYR A 79 -9.46 -10.72 39.62
N GLN A 80 -9.28 -9.46 39.99
CA GLN A 80 -10.33 -8.47 40.15
C GLN A 80 -10.45 -7.66 38.87
N ILE A 81 -11.64 -7.67 38.27
CA ILE A 81 -11.94 -7.02 36.98
C ILE A 81 -12.76 -5.77 37.28
N THR A 82 -12.28 -4.61 36.82
CA THR A 82 -13.00 -3.34 36.86
C THR A 82 -13.23 -2.87 35.43
N LYS A 83 -13.96 -1.79 35.20
CA LYS A 83 -14.19 -1.26 33.85
C LYS A 83 -12.91 -0.86 33.09
N THR A 84 -11.85 -0.52 33.81
CA THR A 84 -10.64 0.09 33.24
C THR A 84 -9.35 -0.64 33.56
N SER A 85 -9.38 -1.62 34.45
CA SER A 85 -8.19 -2.35 34.87
C SER A 85 -8.50 -3.78 35.30
N ILE A 86 -7.49 -4.63 35.26
CA ILE A 86 -7.50 -6.02 35.78
C ILE A 86 -6.34 -6.12 36.75
N VAL A 87 -6.60 -6.55 37.99
CA VAL A 87 -5.61 -6.63 39.05
C VAL A 87 -5.62 -8.01 39.68
N ASN A 88 -4.46 -8.65 39.78
CA ASN A 88 -4.33 -9.89 40.58
C ASN A 88 -4.24 -9.54 42.04
N SER A 89 -5.19 -10.04 42.84
CA SER A 89 -5.30 -9.72 44.28
C SER A 89 -4.21 -10.36 45.15
N ILE A 90 -3.52 -11.40 44.64
CA ILE A 90 -2.48 -12.11 45.36
C ILE A 90 -1.11 -11.48 45.12
N THR A 91 -0.74 -11.30 43.86
CA THR A 91 0.58 -10.79 43.45
C THR A 91 0.65 -9.27 43.36
N GLY A 92 -0.50 -8.62 43.18
CA GLY A 92 -0.59 -7.20 42.90
C GLY A 92 -0.23 -6.84 41.44
N THR A 93 -0.26 -7.82 40.52
CA THR A 93 -0.09 -7.56 39.07
C THR A 93 -1.23 -6.72 38.56
N GLU A 94 -0.92 -5.70 37.79
CA GLU A 94 -1.87 -4.76 37.20
C GLU A 94 -1.77 -4.76 35.68
N PHE A 95 -2.91 -4.88 34.99
CA PHE A 95 -3.04 -4.66 33.58
C PHE A 95 -3.63 -3.27 33.32
N ILE A 96 -2.94 -2.48 32.52
CA ILE A 96 -3.27 -1.10 32.14
C ILE A 96 -3.57 -1.10 30.65
N PHE A 97 -4.61 -0.36 30.24
CA PHE A 97 -5.06 -0.29 28.86
C PHE A 97 -4.99 1.17 28.36
N ALA A 98 -4.20 1.44 27.32
CA ALA A 98 -4.04 2.79 26.80
C ALA A 98 -3.69 2.81 25.32
N GLY A 99 -4.20 3.79 24.55
CA GLY A 99 -3.84 4.03 23.16
C GLY A 99 -2.45 4.65 23.04
N LEU A 100 -1.66 4.23 22.05
CA LEU A 100 -0.33 4.82 21.80
C LEU A 100 -0.42 6.28 21.39
N SER A 101 -1.40 6.66 20.57
CA SER A 101 -1.66 8.05 20.19
C SER A 101 -1.89 8.94 21.41
N ASP A 102 -2.56 8.43 22.43
CA ASP A 102 -2.92 9.17 23.63
C ASP A 102 -1.72 9.29 24.60
N ILE A 103 -1.00 8.20 24.82
CA ILE A 103 0.17 8.18 25.73
C ILE A 103 1.42 8.82 25.12
N THR A 104 1.56 8.82 23.79
CA THR A 104 2.71 9.46 23.12
C THR A 104 2.44 10.91 22.72
N GLY A 105 1.20 11.40 22.89
CA GLY A 105 0.77 12.74 22.52
C GLY A 105 1.37 13.87 23.38
N THR A 106 1.48 13.68 24.70
CA THR A 106 1.98 14.68 25.64
C THR A 106 3.02 14.10 26.60
N ALA A 107 3.90 14.96 27.17
CA ALA A 107 4.91 14.55 28.14
C ALA A 107 4.29 14.02 29.46
N ASP A 108 3.10 14.50 29.83
CA ASP A 108 2.43 14.08 31.08
C ASP A 108 1.77 12.71 30.92
N SER A 109 1.29 12.36 29.72
CA SER A 109 0.74 11.03 29.45
C SER A 109 1.83 9.94 29.44
N LEU A 110 3.07 10.26 29.07
CA LEU A 110 4.21 9.34 29.19
C LEU A 110 4.54 8.99 30.64
N LYS A 111 4.30 9.90 31.60
CA LYS A 111 4.51 9.62 33.03
C LYS A 111 3.53 8.57 33.58
N SER A 112 2.36 8.44 32.98
CA SER A 112 1.36 7.43 33.40
C SER A 112 1.80 6.00 33.16
N ILE A 113 2.79 5.77 32.28
CA ILE A 113 3.36 4.46 31.93
C ILE A 113 4.74 4.20 32.56
N GLU A 114 5.08 4.93 33.62
CA GLU A 114 6.31 4.63 34.36
C GLU A 114 6.26 3.24 35.03
N ASN A 115 7.43 2.62 35.10
CA ASN A 115 7.62 1.29 35.75
C ASN A 115 6.86 0.13 35.04
N ILE A 116 6.53 0.23 33.77
CA ILE A 116 5.99 -0.89 33.00
C ILE A 116 7.07 -1.98 32.86
N SER A 117 6.75 -3.17 33.29
CA SER A 117 7.63 -4.35 33.16
C SER A 117 7.33 -5.20 31.95
N ILE A 118 6.10 -5.16 31.43
CA ILE A 118 5.70 -5.80 30.18
C ILE A 118 4.82 -4.82 29.38
N CYS A 119 5.15 -4.62 28.11
CA CYS A 119 4.29 -3.92 27.17
C CYS A 119 3.85 -4.89 26.08
N TRP A 120 2.54 -5.05 25.89
CA TRP A 120 1.97 -5.80 24.78
C TRP A 120 1.34 -4.83 23.76
N VAL A 121 1.93 -4.75 22.58
CA VAL A 121 1.43 -3.99 21.43
C VAL A 121 0.64 -4.95 20.55
N GLU A 122 -0.68 -4.84 20.58
CA GLU A 122 -1.59 -5.67 19.79
C GLU A 122 -1.99 -4.96 18.49
N GLU A 123 -2.23 -5.73 17.41
CA GLU A 123 -2.49 -5.21 16.06
C GLU A 123 -1.47 -4.16 15.60
N ALA A 124 -0.21 -4.49 15.82
CA ALA A 124 0.90 -3.56 15.62
C ALA A 124 1.11 -3.13 14.15
N GLN A 125 0.47 -3.78 13.17
CA GLN A 125 0.48 -3.33 11.77
C GLN A 125 -0.11 -1.93 11.58
N THR A 126 -0.98 -1.50 12.51
CA THR A 126 -1.60 -0.17 12.47
C THR A 126 -0.78 0.91 13.20
N VAL A 127 0.28 0.51 13.90
CA VAL A 127 1.08 1.41 14.76
C VAL A 127 2.08 2.20 13.91
N SER A 128 2.07 3.52 14.08
CA SER A 128 2.99 4.42 13.37
C SER A 128 4.44 4.28 13.88
N ASP A 129 5.41 4.54 13.01
CA ASP A 129 6.84 4.52 13.40
C ASP A 129 7.13 5.53 14.51
N LYS A 130 6.51 6.71 14.46
CA LYS A 130 6.61 7.74 15.50
C LYS A 130 6.12 7.26 16.88
N SER A 131 5.07 6.42 16.92
CA SER A 131 4.58 5.82 18.15
C SER A 131 5.59 4.82 18.71
N PHE A 132 6.22 4.00 17.86
CA PHE A 132 7.29 3.09 18.28
C PHE A 132 8.54 3.83 18.78
N GLU A 133 8.96 4.90 18.12
CA GLU A 133 10.11 5.74 18.55
C GLU A 133 9.94 6.27 19.97
N LYS A 134 8.73 6.65 20.37
CA LYS A 134 8.44 7.15 21.70
C LYS A 134 8.22 6.03 22.72
N LEU A 135 7.53 4.96 22.33
CA LEU A 135 7.18 3.85 23.20
C LEU A 135 8.41 3.07 23.67
N THR A 136 9.26 2.64 22.73
CA THR A 136 10.35 1.69 23.05
C THR A 136 11.31 2.18 24.14
N PRO A 137 11.77 3.44 24.17
CA PRO A 137 12.61 3.95 25.24
C PRO A 137 11.86 4.20 26.56
N SER A 138 10.52 4.31 26.51
CA SER A 138 9.69 4.60 27.69
C SER A 138 9.41 3.34 28.53
N ILE A 139 9.48 2.15 27.94
CA ILE A 139 9.29 0.86 28.64
C ILE A 139 10.59 0.41 29.28
N ARG A 140 10.76 0.71 30.59
CA ARG A 140 12.01 0.48 31.35
C ARG A 140 11.82 0.05 32.78
N GLY A 141 10.61 -0.42 33.15
CA GLY A 141 10.33 -0.92 34.50
C GLY A 141 10.98 -2.27 34.79
N LYS A 142 10.94 -2.68 36.05
CA LYS A 142 11.31 -4.02 36.50
C LYS A 142 10.13 -4.66 37.21
N ASN A 143 10.03 -5.98 37.17
CA ASN A 143 9.06 -6.72 37.96
C ASN A 143 9.55 -6.93 39.40
N SER A 144 8.76 -7.63 40.24
CA SER A 144 9.09 -7.89 41.62
C SER A 144 10.32 -8.81 41.81
N LYS A 145 10.73 -9.54 40.78
CA LYS A 145 11.97 -10.36 40.80
C LYS A 145 13.21 -9.57 40.34
N GLY A 146 13.05 -8.27 39.98
CA GLY A 146 14.12 -7.42 39.48
C GLY A 146 14.46 -7.62 38.01
N GLU A 147 13.69 -8.42 37.29
CA GLU A 147 13.87 -8.68 35.86
C GLU A 147 13.51 -7.46 35.03
N GLY A 148 14.29 -7.21 33.97
CA GLY A 148 14.10 -6.06 33.06
C GLY A 148 12.81 -6.13 32.26
N SER A 149 12.41 -4.98 31.71
CA SER A 149 11.18 -4.88 30.92
C SER A 149 11.29 -5.54 29.55
N ILE A 150 10.15 -6.05 29.08
CA ILE A 150 10.00 -6.65 27.74
C ILE A 150 8.88 -6.00 26.95
N ILE A 151 8.99 -6.08 25.63
CA ILE A 151 7.97 -5.60 24.68
C ILE A 151 7.53 -6.78 23.83
N ILE A 152 6.25 -7.09 23.87
CA ILE A 152 5.60 -8.13 23.07
C ILE A 152 4.82 -7.45 21.98
N ILE A 153 5.01 -7.88 20.73
CA ILE A 153 4.40 -7.30 19.54
C ILE A 153 3.65 -8.40 18.82
N SER A 154 2.35 -8.23 18.61
CA SER A 154 1.54 -9.16 17.82
C SER A 154 0.86 -8.45 16.67
N TYR A 155 0.97 -9.00 15.45
CA TYR A 155 0.36 -8.42 14.28
C TYR A 155 0.12 -9.42 13.17
N ASN A 156 -0.80 -9.07 12.27
CA ASN A 156 -0.99 -9.72 10.98
C ASN A 156 -0.33 -8.83 9.93
N PRO A 157 0.76 -9.26 9.27
CA PRO A 157 1.40 -8.46 8.25
C PRO A 157 0.42 -8.11 7.13
N GLU A 158 0.34 -6.83 6.78
CA GLU A 158 -0.46 -6.36 5.64
C GLU A 158 0.45 -6.09 4.45
N THR A 159 1.48 -5.28 4.64
CA THR A 159 2.45 -4.93 3.60
C THR A 159 3.89 -5.04 4.12
N VAL A 160 4.84 -5.19 3.20
CA VAL A 160 6.28 -5.16 3.55
C VAL A 160 6.72 -3.79 4.10
N ASN A 161 5.94 -2.72 3.85
CA ASN A 161 6.22 -1.38 4.33
C ASN A 161 5.53 -1.02 5.65
N ASP A 162 4.82 -1.94 6.28
CA ASP A 162 4.26 -1.69 7.61
C ASP A 162 5.39 -1.26 8.56
N PRO A 163 5.25 -0.16 9.33
CA PRO A 163 6.33 0.33 10.21
C PRO A 163 6.87 -0.74 11.16
N VAL A 164 5.97 -1.60 11.68
CA VAL A 164 6.35 -2.73 12.53
C VAL A 164 7.22 -3.74 11.77
N HIS A 165 6.91 -4.01 10.49
CA HIS A 165 7.66 -4.95 9.67
C HIS A 165 9.06 -4.41 9.35
N LEU A 166 9.14 -3.17 8.88
CA LEU A 166 10.42 -2.51 8.59
C LEU A 166 11.30 -2.44 9.84
N ARG A 167 10.73 -2.09 11.00
CA ARG A 167 11.49 -1.85 12.23
C ARG A 167 11.96 -3.11 12.92
N PHE A 168 11.17 -4.19 12.92
CA PHE A 168 11.43 -5.38 13.73
C PHE A 168 11.71 -6.64 12.93
N ILE A 169 11.51 -6.63 11.61
CA ILE A 169 11.78 -7.77 10.73
C ILE A 169 12.93 -7.44 9.77
N GLU A 170 12.84 -6.31 9.04
CA GLU A 170 13.88 -5.91 8.08
C GLU A 170 15.12 -5.32 8.80
N GLN A 171 14.90 -4.54 9.86
CA GLN A 171 15.97 -4.01 10.70
C GLN A 171 16.13 -4.91 11.92
N GLU A 172 17.22 -5.63 11.98
CA GLU A 172 17.49 -6.54 13.09
C GLU A 172 17.63 -5.75 14.41
N GLN A 173 16.70 -5.99 15.35
CA GLN A 173 16.77 -5.39 16.68
C GLN A 173 17.54 -6.31 17.63
N PRO A 174 18.45 -5.75 18.46
CA PRO A 174 19.19 -6.58 19.42
C PRO A 174 18.25 -7.24 20.42
N ARG A 175 18.52 -8.50 20.75
CA ARG A 175 17.73 -9.29 21.70
C ARG A 175 16.26 -9.42 21.28
N SER A 176 16.03 -9.79 20.02
CA SER A 176 14.70 -10.08 19.47
C SER A 176 14.48 -11.59 19.35
N TYR A 177 13.26 -12.00 19.71
CA TYR A 177 12.68 -13.29 19.36
C TYR A 177 11.58 -13.07 18.34
N ILE A 178 11.70 -13.63 17.16
CA ILE A 178 10.71 -13.51 16.07
C ILE A 178 10.07 -14.87 15.86
N CYS A 179 8.75 -14.93 15.94
CA CYS A 179 7.97 -16.15 15.75
C CYS A 179 6.88 -15.91 14.70
N HIS A 180 6.84 -16.76 13.69
CA HIS A 180 5.79 -16.79 12.69
C HIS A 180 4.82 -17.92 13.05
N ILE A 181 3.54 -17.59 13.26
CA ILE A 181 2.50 -18.55 13.68
C ILE A 181 1.29 -18.42 12.74
N ASN A 182 0.86 -19.53 12.18
CA ASN A 182 -0.30 -19.61 11.30
C ASN A 182 -1.45 -20.40 11.93
N TYR A 183 -2.60 -20.41 11.27
CA TYR A 183 -3.77 -21.18 11.72
C TYR A 183 -3.47 -22.69 11.81
N THR A 184 -2.55 -23.20 10.98
CA THR A 184 -2.09 -24.59 11.00
C THR A 184 -1.30 -24.96 12.23
N ASP A 185 -0.71 -23.96 12.92
CA ASP A 185 0.06 -24.14 14.16
C ASP A 185 -0.84 -24.02 15.40
N ASN A 186 -2.11 -23.68 15.20
CA ASN A 186 -3.10 -23.55 16.27
C ASN A 186 -3.95 -24.81 16.38
N PRO A 187 -3.72 -25.67 17.38
CA PRO A 187 -4.50 -26.89 17.56
C PRO A 187 -5.97 -26.65 17.92
N TYR A 188 -6.31 -25.41 18.27
CA TYR A 188 -7.67 -24.98 18.64
C TYR A 188 -8.37 -24.20 17.50
N CYS A 189 -7.83 -24.23 16.27
CA CYS A 189 -8.44 -23.57 15.14
C CYS A 189 -9.77 -24.26 14.78
N PRO A 190 -10.91 -23.53 14.76
CA PRO A 190 -12.21 -24.13 14.41
C PRO A 190 -12.21 -24.72 13.00
N PRO A 191 -12.88 -25.89 12.78
CA PRO A 191 -12.96 -26.53 11.47
C PRO A 191 -13.53 -25.60 10.38
N GLU A 192 -14.53 -24.79 10.71
CA GLU A 192 -15.16 -23.84 9.78
C GLU A 192 -14.15 -22.80 9.26
N ILE A 193 -13.24 -22.37 10.12
CA ILE A 193 -12.18 -21.42 9.76
C ILE A 193 -11.14 -22.08 8.83
N ILE A 194 -10.86 -23.36 9.05
CA ILE A 194 -9.97 -24.13 8.16
C ILE A 194 -10.61 -24.29 6.78
N GLU A 195 -11.92 -24.57 6.71
CA GLU A 195 -12.66 -24.67 5.45
C GLU A 195 -12.66 -23.35 4.68
N GLU A 196 -12.84 -22.21 5.36
CA GLU A 196 -12.75 -20.88 4.75
C GLU A 196 -11.33 -20.61 4.18
N ALA A 197 -10.31 -20.96 4.94
CA ALA A 197 -8.91 -20.80 4.51
C ALA A 197 -8.60 -21.63 3.24
N GLU A 198 -9.03 -22.90 3.20
CA GLU A 198 -8.81 -23.77 2.04
C GLU A 198 -9.65 -23.33 0.82
N ALA A 199 -10.86 -22.81 1.03
CA ALA A 199 -11.67 -22.22 -0.05
C ALA A 199 -10.98 -20.99 -0.65
N LEU A 200 -10.44 -20.10 0.21
CA LEU A 200 -9.71 -18.93 -0.25
C LEU A 200 -8.41 -19.29 -0.98
N LYS A 201 -7.67 -20.29 -0.47
CA LYS A 201 -6.47 -20.84 -1.10
C LYS A 201 -6.71 -21.29 -2.54
N LYS A 202 -7.85 -21.93 -2.79
CA LYS A 202 -8.25 -22.39 -4.12
C LYS A 202 -8.66 -21.25 -5.04
N ASN A 203 -9.39 -20.25 -4.52
CA ASN A 203 -10.04 -19.24 -5.34
C ASN A 203 -9.20 -17.97 -5.49
N LYS A 204 -8.41 -17.60 -4.46
CA LYS A 204 -7.60 -16.38 -4.39
C LYS A 204 -6.30 -16.66 -3.62
N PRO A 205 -5.32 -17.32 -4.22
CA PRO A 205 -4.12 -17.81 -3.53
C PRO A 205 -3.27 -16.68 -2.92
N ASP A 206 -3.26 -15.48 -3.47
CA ASP A 206 -2.50 -14.35 -2.91
C ASP A 206 -3.18 -13.77 -1.68
N ASP A 207 -4.50 -13.62 -1.70
CA ASP A 207 -5.28 -13.25 -0.50
C ASP A 207 -5.12 -14.31 0.60
N TYR A 208 -5.07 -15.60 0.25
CA TYR A 208 -4.80 -16.67 1.21
C TYR A 208 -3.43 -16.50 1.89
N LYS A 209 -2.38 -16.24 1.12
CA LYS A 209 -1.04 -16.01 1.66
C LYS A 209 -1.04 -14.86 2.66
N ARG A 210 -1.67 -13.74 2.32
CA ARG A 210 -1.72 -12.55 3.17
C ARG A 210 -2.57 -12.80 4.43
N ILE A 211 -3.81 -13.26 4.27
CA ILE A 211 -4.80 -13.35 5.35
C ILE A 211 -4.50 -14.51 6.30
N TRP A 212 -4.17 -15.68 5.75
CA TRP A 212 -4.06 -16.92 6.53
C TRP A 212 -2.63 -17.33 6.85
N LEU A 213 -1.68 -17.01 5.96
CA LEU A 213 -0.27 -17.31 6.21
C LEU A 213 0.53 -16.10 6.74
N GLY A 214 -0.07 -14.91 6.81
CA GLY A 214 0.63 -13.71 7.29
C GLY A 214 1.88 -13.37 6.48
N VAL A 215 1.82 -13.64 5.17
CA VAL A 215 2.82 -13.18 4.22
C VAL A 215 2.41 -11.77 3.82
N PRO A 216 3.23 -10.74 4.09
CA PRO A 216 2.87 -9.38 3.71
C PRO A 216 2.70 -9.27 2.20
N ASP A 217 1.74 -8.47 1.76
CA ASP A 217 1.61 -8.14 0.36
C ASP A 217 2.89 -7.44 -0.11
N ASP A 218 3.44 -7.93 -1.19
CA ASP A 218 4.39 -7.16 -1.95
C ASP A 218 3.65 -5.96 -2.55
N ILE A 219 4.03 -4.74 -2.17
CA ILE A 219 3.44 -3.50 -2.68
C ILE A 219 3.55 -3.46 -4.21
N SER A 220 4.54 -4.11 -4.79
CA SER A 220 4.67 -4.27 -6.23
C SER A 220 3.41 -4.87 -6.88
N ALA A 221 2.65 -5.70 -6.18
CA ALA A 221 1.40 -6.27 -6.69
C ALA A 221 0.26 -5.25 -6.81
N LYS A 222 0.26 -4.20 -5.97
CA LYS A 222 -0.72 -3.08 -6.02
C LYS A 222 -0.19 -1.89 -6.82
N ALA A 223 1.11 -1.85 -7.11
CA ALA A 223 1.72 -0.76 -7.86
C ALA A 223 1.15 -0.69 -9.28
N VAL A 224 0.80 0.53 -9.71
CA VAL A 224 0.43 0.80 -11.10
C VAL A 224 1.63 0.63 -12.00
N VAL A 225 2.80 1.13 -11.56
CA VAL A 225 4.08 0.98 -12.27
C VAL A 225 4.87 -0.13 -11.59
N LYS A 226 4.83 -1.31 -12.20
CA LYS A 226 5.50 -2.51 -11.69
C LYS A 226 6.99 -2.48 -12.03
N TYR A 227 7.81 -3.01 -11.11
CA TYR A 227 9.25 -3.20 -11.31
C TYR A 227 10.08 -1.93 -11.57
N PHE A 228 9.52 -0.73 -11.31
CA PHE A 228 10.30 0.49 -11.32
C PHE A 228 11.31 0.45 -10.16
N SER A 229 12.57 0.67 -10.50
CA SER A 229 13.67 0.63 -9.53
C SER A 229 14.69 1.74 -9.81
N ASP A 230 15.72 1.82 -8.99
CA ASP A 230 16.80 2.79 -9.18
C ASP A 230 17.60 2.54 -10.47
N GLU A 231 17.51 1.35 -11.07
CA GLU A 231 18.08 1.05 -12.39
C GLU A 231 17.37 1.79 -13.55
N ASN A 232 16.15 2.28 -13.34
CA ASN A 232 15.46 3.15 -14.29
C ASN A 232 15.87 4.62 -14.15
N ILE A 233 16.62 4.97 -13.09
CA ILE A 233 17.04 6.35 -12.80
C ILE A 233 18.49 6.53 -13.25
N THR A 234 18.71 7.40 -14.23
CA THR A 234 20.05 7.65 -14.78
C THR A 234 20.14 9.05 -15.36
N ASP A 235 21.35 9.60 -15.46
CA ASP A 235 21.57 10.86 -16.15
C ASP A 235 21.18 10.74 -17.63
N VAL A 236 20.16 11.48 -18.03
CA VAL A 236 19.66 11.50 -19.42
C VAL A 236 20.20 12.72 -20.12
N LYS A 237 20.97 12.49 -21.18
CA LYS A 237 21.59 13.60 -21.95
C LYS A 237 20.60 14.23 -22.91
N TYR A 238 20.48 15.54 -22.86
CA TYR A 238 19.77 16.33 -23.85
C TYR A 238 20.60 16.45 -25.13
N CYS A 239 19.98 16.15 -26.26
CA CYS A 239 20.56 16.36 -27.59
C CYS A 239 19.72 17.39 -28.39
N PRO A 240 20.26 18.59 -28.67
CA PRO A 240 19.49 19.65 -29.35
C PRO A 240 19.03 19.31 -30.77
N GLU A 241 19.66 18.36 -31.42
CA GLU A 241 19.38 17.98 -32.82
C GLU A 241 18.34 16.84 -32.92
N GLU A 242 18.10 16.12 -31.82
CA GLU A 242 17.16 15.00 -31.78
C GLU A 242 15.73 15.48 -31.51
N THR A 243 14.72 14.67 -31.89
CA THR A 243 13.32 14.98 -31.58
C THR A 243 13.06 15.06 -30.10
N LEU A 244 12.48 16.16 -29.60
CA LEU A 244 11.89 16.24 -28.28
C LEU A 244 10.42 15.83 -28.32
N ILE A 245 10.05 14.92 -27.45
CA ILE A 245 8.66 14.58 -27.18
C ILE A 245 8.19 15.42 -26.00
N LEU A 246 7.25 16.31 -26.22
CA LEU A 246 6.55 17.06 -25.19
C LEU A 246 5.19 16.41 -24.98
N THR A 247 5.06 15.71 -23.87
CA THR A 247 3.83 15.03 -23.50
C THR A 247 3.15 15.73 -22.34
N MET A 248 1.83 15.96 -22.48
CA MET A 248 1.11 16.97 -21.71
C MET A 248 -0.14 16.39 -21.04
N ASP A 249 -0.30 16.71 -19.76
CA ASP A 249 -1.56 16.63 -19.02
C ASP A 249 -2.04 18.06 -18.72
N PHE A 250 -3.24 18.40 -19.18
CA PHE A 250 -3.77 19.78 -19.17
C PHE A 250 -4.62 20.07 -17.92
N ASN A 251 -4.05 19.85 -16.75
CA ASN A 251 -4.67 20.27 -15.48
C ASN A 251 -4.21 21.68 -15.10
N VAL A 252 -5.03 22.39 -14.34
CA VAL A 252 -4.72 23.76 -13.90
C VAL A 252 -3.84 23.76 -12.64
N ASP A 253 -4.05 22.82 -11.74
CA ASP A 253 -3.33 22.75 -10.45
C ASP A 253 -3.20 21.31 -9.93
N PRO A 254 -2.05 20.69 -10.12
CA PRO A 254 -0.87 21.12 -10.88
C PRO A 254 -0.99 20.80 -12.38
N MET A 255 -0.35 21.63 -13.23
CA MET A 255 -0.08 21.25 -14.62
C MET A 255 1.23 20.48 -14.66
N MET A 256 1.22 19.29 -15.30
CA MET A 256 2.36 18.39 -15.31
C MET A 256 2.65 17.85 -16.70
N TRP A 257 3.81 18.22 -17.24
CA TRP A 257 4.28 17.79 -18.57
C TRP A 257 5.60 17.07 -18.45
N CYS A 258 5.88 16.13 -19.36
CA CYS A 258 7.17 15.48 -19.46
C CYS A 258 7.87 15.85 -20.77
N VAL A 259 9.19 15.97 -20.71
CA VAL A 259 10.06 16.19 -21.87
C VAL A 259 10.93 14.95 -22.06
N CYS A 260 10.85 14.32 -23.23
CA CYS A 260 11.54 13.05 -23.47
C CYS A 260 12.29 13.07 -24.81
N HIS A 261 13.33 12.24 -24.89
CA HIS A 261 13.85 11.68 -26.14
C HIS A 261 13.41 10.22 -26.28
N LYS A 262 13.49 9.67 -27.47
CA LYS A 262 13.31 8.24 -27.73
C LYS A 262 14.28 7.77 -28.81
N ASP A 263 14.65 6.51 -28.74
CA ASP A 263 15.18 5.74 -29.86
C ASP A 263 14.12 4.73 -30.36
N ASP A 264 14.53 3.71 -31.08
CA ASP A 264 13.61 2.70 -31.59
C ASP A 264 12.98 1.84 -30.50
N THR A 265 13.65 1.67 -29.37
CA THR A 265 13.27 0.76 -28.28
C THR A 265 13.06 1.44 -26.94
N ASN A 266 13.72 2.58 -26.69
CA ASN A 266 13.78 3.19 -25.38
C ASN A 266 13.10 4.57 -25.36
N LEU A 267 12.53 4.90 -24.19
CA LEU A 267 12.02 6.21 -23.83
C LEU A 267 12.88 6.81 -22.72
N TYR A 268 13.45 8.00 -22.96
CA TYR A 268 14.32 8.71 -22.07
C TYR A 268 13.65 10.00 -21.60
N GLN A 269 13.21 10.06 -20.35
CA GLN A 269 12.64 11.29 -19.79
C GLN A 269 13.76 12.21 -19.28
N LEU A 270 13.92 13.31 -19.98
CA LEU A 270 14.91 14.34 -19.68
C LEU A 270 14.50 15.27 -18.55
N ASP A 271 13.22 15.65 -18.52
CA ASP A 271 12.76 16.72 -17.65
C ASP A 271 11.27 16.57 -17.34
N GLU A 272 10.81 17.28 -16.32
CA GLU A 272 9.42 17.45 -15.97
C GLU A 272 9.10 18.93 -15.76
N ILE A 273 8.00 19.41 -16.33
CA ILE A 273 7.48 20.75 -16.10
C ILE A 273 6.29 20.61 -15.16
N VAL A 274 6.43 21.10 -13.96
CA VAL A 274 5.45 21.00 -12.88
C VAL A 274 5.18 22.40 -12.36
N ILE A 275 3.97 22.92 -12.60
CA ILE A 275 3.61 24.28 -12.21
C ILE A 275 2.21 24.25 -11.57
N GLU A 276 2.11 24.88 -10.42
CA GLU A 276 0.86 25.05 -9.69
C GLU A 276 0.14 26.30 -10.14
N ASN A 277 -1.20 26.23 -10.20
CA ASN A 277 -2.06 27.40 -10.53
C ASN A 277 -1.60 28.15 -11.78
N CYS A 278 -1.36 27.44 -12.87
CA CYS A 278 -0.84 28.03 -14.11
C CYS A 278 -1.76 27.79 -15.31
N THR A 279 -1.49 28.54 -16.37
CA THR A 279 -2.11 28.39 -17.68
C THR A 279 -1.24 27.54 -18.62
N THR A 280 -1.81 27.11 -19.74
CA THR A 280 -1.06 26.42 -20.80
C THR A 280 0.04 27.31 -21.38
N GLU A 281 -0.20 28.63 -21.44
CA GLU A 281 0.77 29.63 -21.87
C GLU A 281 2.00 29.66 -20.94
N ASP A 282 1.80 29.61 -19.64
CA ASP A 282 2.88 29.59 -18.64
C ASP A 282 3.73 28.32 -18.78
N ALA A 283 3.09 27.16 -18.94
CA ALA A 283 3.78 25.90 -19.10
C ALA A 283 4.62 25.82 -20.38
N VAL A 284 4.08 26.31 -21.51
CA VAL A 284 4.86 26.33 -22.76
C VAL A 284 5.97 27.39 -22.72
N ALA A 285 5.78 28.49 -22.01
CA ALA A 285 6.85 29.49 -21.80
C ALA A 285 8.01 28.87 -21.02
N GLU A 286 7.70 28.10 -19.97
CA GLU A 286 8.72 27.38 -19.21
C GLU A 286 9.47 26.34 -20.07
N PHE A 287 8.76 25.58 -20.92
CA PHE A 287 9.41 24.68 -21.88
C PHE A 287 10.38 25.43 -22.81
N ILE A 288 9.94 26.53 -23.38
CA ILE A 288 10.76 27.38 -24.27
C ILE A 288 11.99 27.92 -23.53
N ASN A 289 11.82 28.36 -22.28
CA ASN A 289 12.93 28.86 -21.45
C ASN A 289 13.98 27.78 -21.17
N ARG A 290 13.57 26.54 -20.96
CA ARG A 290 14.51 25.43 -20.71
C ARG A 290 15.20 24.95 -21.99
N TYR A 291 14.54 25.05 -23.15
CA TYR A 291 15.03 24.53 -24.44
C TYR A 291 15.04 25.61 -25.56
N PRO A 292 15.63 26.79 -25.31
CA PRO A 292 15.50 27.95 -26.22
C PRO A 292 16.20 27.74 -27.59
N ASN A 293 17.18 26.85 -27.65
CA ASN A 293 18.01 26.61 -28.84
C ASN A 293 17.84 25.20 -29.41
N HIS A 294 16.70 24.57 -29.14
CA HIS A 294 16.43 23.24 -29.68
C HIS A 294 16.25 23.32 -31.21
N LYS A 295 16.92 22.41 -31.92
CA LYS A 295 16.96 22.41 -33.40
C LYS A 295 16.26 21.22 -34.02
N GLY A 296 16.01 20.15 -33.25
CA GLY A 296 15.27 18.97 -33.66
C GLY A 296 13.78 19.23 -33.82
N ASP A 297 13.03 18.21 -34.17
CA ASP A 297 11.57 18.27 -34.20
C ASP A 297 11.01 18.29 -32.76
N ILE A 298 9.81 18.89 -32.60
CA ILE A 298 9.04 18.83 -31.38
C ILE A 298 7.80 18.00 -31.65
N PHE A 299 7.71 16.84 -31.01
CA PHE A 299 6.57 15.96 -31.08
C PHE A 299 5.63 16.24 -29.90
N LEU A 300 4.43 16.75 -30.21
CA LEU A 300 3.39 17.09 -29.23
C LEU A 300 2.41 15.92 -29.08
N CYS A 301 2.28 15.37 -27.88
CA CYS A 301 1.30 14.35 -27.55
C CYS A 301 0.76 14.57 -26.11
N GLY A 302 -0.18 13.72 -25.67
CA GLY A 302 -0.76 13.80 -24.33
C GLY A 302 -2.28 13.65 -24.36
N ASP A 303 -2.94 14.25 -23.37
CA ASP A 303 -4.38 14.16 -23.19
C ASP A 303 -5.16 14.71 -24.40
N ALA A 304 -6.08 13.90 -24.92
CA ALA A 304 -6.97 14.28 -26.04
C ALA A 304 -7.90 15.45 -25.68
N SER A 305 -8.17 15.68 -24.39
CA SER A 305 -9.01 16.81 -23.94
C SER A 305 -8.41 18.16 -24.35
N GLY A 306 -7.08 18.25 -24.47
CA GLY A 306 -6.38 19.42 -24.95
C GLY A 306 -6.73 19.84 -26.41
N ASN A 307 -7.43 18.99 -27.18
CA ASN A 307 -7.96 19.36 -28.52
C ASN A 307 -9.26 20.14 -28.44
N TYR A 308 -9.98 20.09 -27.29
CA TYR A 308 -11.27 20.76 -27.19
C TYR A 308 -11.09 22.26 -27.00
N ARG A 309 -11.97 23.03 -27.67
CA ARG A 309 -12.00 24.49 -27.49
C ARG A 309 -12.55 24.83 -26.11
N LYS A 310 -11.82 25.67 -25.38
CA LYS A 310 -12.33 26.24 -24.14
C LYS A 310 -13.23 27.44 -24.41
N THR A 311 -14.37 27.53 -23.73
CA THR A 311 -15.35 28.62 -23.89
C THR A 311 -14.74 30.00 -23.58
N GLN A 312 -13.69 30.06 -22.79
CA GLN A 312 -13.03 31.31 -22.38
C GLN A 312 -11.96 31.80 -23.35
N SER A 313 -11.28 30.93 -24.13
CA SER A 313 -10.13 31.28 -24.96
C SER A 313 -10.39 31.11 -26.49
N ASN A 314 -11.48 30.47 -26.87
CA ASN A 314 -11.79 30.04 -28.23
C ASN A 314 -10.66 29.26 -28.95
N GLN A 315 -9.64 28.82 -28.20
CA GLN A 315 -8.51 28.02 -28.68
C GLN A 315 -8.41 26.74 -27.88
N SER A 316 -7.84 25.69 -28.49
CA SER A 316 -7.48 24.47 -27.79
C SER A 316 -6.09 24.60 -27.15
N ASP A 317 -5.80 23.82 -26.10
CA ASP A 317 -4.50 23.85 -25.43
C ASP A 317 -3.36 23.51 -26.41
N TYR A 318 -3.54 22.52 -27.29
CA TYR A 318 -2.54 22.22 -28.31
C TYR A 318 -2.30 23.38 -29.29
N ASN A 319 -3.34 24.15 -29.61
CA ASN A 319 -3.16 25.34 -30.46
C ASN A 319 -2.41 26.44 -29.71
N ILE A 320 -2.62 26.60 -28.41
CA ILE A 320 -1.88 27.54 -27.55
C ILE A 320 -0.39 27.19 -27.59
N VAL A 321 -0.05 25.91 -27.31
CA VAL A 321 1.33 25.41 -27.34
C VAL A 321 1.96 25.63 -28.71
N LYS A 322 1.29 25.21 -29.79
CA LYS A 322 1.78 25.36 -31.15
C LYS A 322 2.03 26.83 -31.54
N ASN A 323 1.07 27.73 -31.23
CA ASN A 323 1.20 29.15 -31.51
C ASN A 323 2.32 29.80 -30.69
N ALA A 324 2.55 29.38 -29.46
CA ALA A 324 3.68 29.85 -28.63
C ALA A 324 5.03 29.44 -29.23
N LEU A 325 5.16 28.19 -29.68
CA LEU A 325 6.37 27.66 -30.33
C LEU A 325 6.64 28.42 -31.65
N LEU A 326 5.59 28.66 -32.48
CA LEU A 326 5.71 29.43 -33.72
C LEU A 326 6.16 30.88 -33.46
N ARG A 327 5.61 31.55 -32.44
CA ARG A 327 6.02 32.91 -32.02
C ARG A 327 7.46 32.97 -31.53
N HIS A 328 7.96 31.88 -30.95
CA HIS A 328 9.38 31.79 -30.55
C HIS A 328 10.33 31.52 -31.72
N GLY A 329 9.78 31.26 -32.94
CA GLY A 329 10.60 31.04 -34.13
C GLY A 329 10.78 29.57 -34.53
N TYR A 330 10.11 28.63 -33.89
CA TYR A 330 10.12 27.24 -34.32
C TYR A 330 9.42 27.09 -35.66
N PRO A 331 10.04 26.44 -36.65
CA PRO A 331 9.44 26.22 -37.94
C PRO A 331 8.21 25.29 -37.84
N ILE A 332 7.13 25.62 -38.52
CA ILE A 332 5.88 24.86 -38.48
C ILE A 332 6.04 23.38 -38.90
N ASN A 333 6.93 23.12 -39.85
CA ASN A 333 7.24 21.77 -40.34
C ASN A 333 8.03 20.90 -39.38
N ARG A 334 8.54 21.49 -38.27
CA ARG A 334 9.21 20.78 -37.19
C ARG A 334 8.34 20.58 -35.92
N ILE A 335 7.10 21.08 -35.96
CA ILE A 335 6.13 20.87 -34.88
C ILE A 335 5.18 19.77 -35.31
N ILE A 336 5.39 18.56 -34.80
CA ILE A 336 4.60 17.39 -35.13
C ILE A 336 3.57 17.19 -34.03
N GLN A 337 2.31 17.43 -34.32
CA GLN A 337 1.24 17.16 -33.37
C GLN A 337 0.59 15.81 -33.69
N HIS A 338 0.60 14.93 -32.71
CA HIS A 338 -0.10 13.65 -32.79
C HIS A 338 -1.03 13.48 -31.61
N THR A 339 -2.28 13.79 -31.81
CA THR A 339 -3.32 13.62 -30.80
C THR A 339 -4.47 12.83 -31.41
N ARG A 340 -4.90 11.82 -30.68
CA ARG A 340 -6.08 11.02 -31.04
C ARG A 340 -7.35 11.82 -30.72
N GLY A 341 -8.47 11.46 -31.33
CA GLY A 341 -9.77 12.06 -31.00
C GLY A 341 -10.30 11.69 -29.61
N PHE A 342 -9.71 10.70 -28.98
CA PHE A 342 -10.05 10.21 -27.62
C PHE A 342 -8.82 9.65 -26.94
N ASN A 343 -8.85 9.62 -25.60
CA ASN A 343 -7.79 9.02 -24.81
C ASN A 343 -7.83 7.49 -24.92
N PRO A 344 -6.67 6.82 -25.10
CA PRO A 344 -6.59 5.39 -24.96
C PRO A 344 -7.02 4.95 -23.56
N PRO A 345 -7.66 3.77 -23.43
CA PRO A 345 -7.99 3.23 -22.12
C PRO A 345 -6.76 3.19 -21.19
N ILE A 346 -6.93 3.62 -19.94
CA ILE A 346 -5.82 3.69 -18.98
C ILE A 346 -5.09 2.35 -18.81
N VAL A 347 -5.82 1.23 -18.88
CA VAL A 347 -5.24 -0.12 -18.80
C VAL A 347 -4.24 -0.38 -19.93
N HIS A 348 -4.50 0.14 -21.14
CA HIS A 348 -3.59 0.00 -22.28
C HIS A 348 -2.33 0.85 -22.07
N ARG A 349 -2.49 2.09 -21.61
CA ARG A 349 -1.37 2.99 -21.31
C ARG A 349 -0.48 2.43 -20.19
N VAL A 350 -1.09 1.93 -19.12
CA VAL A 350 -0.37 1.28 -17.99
C VAL A 350 0.41 0.06 -18.49
N ARG A 351 -0.20 -0.80 -19.30
CA ARG A 351 0.48 -2.00 -19.81
C ARG A 351 1.65 -1.65 -20.72
N ALA A 352 1.46 -0.70 -21.65
CA ALA A 352 2.51 -0.24 -22.55
C ALA A 352 3.68 0.36 -21.75
N PHE A 353 3.38 1.21 -20.77
CA PHE A 353 4.39 1.84 -19.94
C PHE A 353 5.17 0.82 -19.07
N ASN A 354 4.47 -0.13 -18.44
CA ASN A 354 5.11 -1.17 -17.65
C ASN A 354 6.08 -2.04 -18.48
N LYS A 355 5.78 -2.29 -19.77
CA LYS A 355 6.72 -3.00 -20.67
C LYS A 355 7.99 -2.21 -20.93
N LEU A 356 7.92 -0.89 -20.95
CA LEU A 356 9.12 -0.04 -21.03
C LEU A 356 9.89 0.01 -19.73
N VAL A 357 9.20 0.03 -18.60
CA VAL A 357 9.84 0.02 -17.27
C VAL A 357 10.63 -1.27 -17.07
N PHE A 358 10.01 -2.41 -17.38
CA PHE A 358 10.66 -3.72 -17.32
C PHE A 358 9.91 -4.70 -18.24
N GLY A 359 10.56 -5.09 -19.33
CA GLY A 359 10.00 -5.97 -20.34
C GLY A 359 9.95 -7.43 -19.91
N ASP A 360 9.12 -8.23 -20.61
CA ASP A 360 9.02 -9.68 -20.39
C ASP A 360 10.34 -10.41 -20.68
N ASP A 361 11.25 -9.77 -21.42
CA ASP A 361 12.61 -10.23 -21.74
C ASP A 361 13.66 -9.85 -20.69
N GLY A 362 13.23 -9.20 -19.59
CA GLY A 362 14.10 -8.74 -18.51
C GLY A 362 14.84 -7.43 -18.79
N GLU A 363 14.54 -6.75 -19.92
CA GLU A 363 15.20 -5.52 -20.31
C GLU A 363 14.42 -4.27 -19.87
N ARG A 364 15.14 -3.22 -19.46
CA ARG A 364 14.58 -1.91 -19.15
C ARG A 364 14.69 -1.01 -20.36
N ARG A 365 13.62 -0.30 -20.68
CA ARG A 365 13.51 0.60 -21.84
C ARG A 365 12.96 1.96 -21.48
N TYR A 366 12.63 2.19 -20.23
CA TYR A 366 12.28 3.51 -19.72
C TYR A 366 13.35 3.98 -18.75
N TYR A 367 13.89 5.16 -19.03
CA TYR A 367 14.90 5.79 -18.21
C TYR A 367 14.48 7.22 -17.89
N VAL A 368 14.72 7.65 -16.64
CA VAL A 368 14.34 8.98 -16.14
C VAL A 368 15.50 9.66 -15.45
N ASP A 369 15.70 10.94 -15.78
CA ASP A 369 16.72 11.78 -15.15
C ASP A 369 16.41 11.98 -13.65
N PRO A 370 17.41 11.91 -12.75
CA PRO A 370 17.25 12.10 -11.30
C PRO A 370 16.58 13.43 -10.90
N LYS A 371 16.64 14.47 -11.75
CA LYS A 371 15.97 15.75 -11.50
C LYS A 371 14.45 15.68 -11.62
N CYS A 372 13.90 14.66 -12.29
CA CYS A 372 12.46 14.41 -12.44
C CYS A 372 11.86 13.82 -11.15
N LYS A 373 11.87 14.58 -10.07
CA LYS A 373 11.52 14.11 -8.71
C LYS A 373 10.06 13.67 -8.60
N TRP A 374 9.14 14.40 -9.24
CA TRP A 374 7.72 14.07 -9.19
C TRP A 374 7.39 12.85 -10.03
N THR A 375 8.06 12.67 -11.17
CA THR A 375 7.95 11.43 -11.94
C THR A 375 8.41 10.23 -11.11
N ILE A 376 9.61 10.29 -10.52
CA ILE A 376 10.15 9.21 -9.69
C ILE A 376 9.24 8.94 -8.49
N TYR A 377 8.71 9.99 -7.85
CA TYR A 377 7.77 9.87 -6.75
C TYR A 377 6.49 9.13 -7.17
N ASN A 378 5.91 9.51 -8.32
CA ASN A 378 4.71 8.85 -8.85
C ASN A 378 4.97 7.37 -9.20
N MET A 379 6.12 7.06 -9.86
CA MET A 379 6.46 5.67 -10.20
C MET A 379 6.54 4.77 -8.98
N LYS A 380 7.04 5.30 -7.85
CA LYS A 380 7.19 4.56 -6.60
C LYS A 380 5.90 4.48 -5.76
N ASN A 381 4.95 5.42 -5.93
CA ASN A 381 3.82 5.58 -5.00
C ASN A 381 2.43 5.43 -5.63
N LEU A 382 2.32 5.31 -6.96
CA LEU A 382 1.03 5.19 -7.63
C LEU A 382 0.49 3.77 -7.49
N MET A 383 -0.66 3.62 -6.82
CA MET A 383 -1.26 2.33 -6.46
C MET A 383 -2.65 2.16 -7.07
N TYR A 384 -3.08 0.93 -7.24
CA TYR A 384 -4.47 0.60 -7.50
C TYR A 384 -5.30 0.58 -6.20
N LYS A 385 -6.57 0.94 -6.30
CA LYS A 385 -7.55 0.68 -5.23
C LYS A 385 -7.66 -0.80 -4.99
N GLU A 386 -7.78 -1.18 -3.72
CA GLU A 386 -7.82 -2.57 -3.30
C GLU A 386 -8.88 -3.38 -4.08
N GLY A 387 -8.45 -4.51 -4.62
CA GLY A 387 -9.31 -5.42 -5.39
C GLY A 387 -9.82 -4.88 -6.73
N THR A 388 -9.27 -3.77 -7.24
CA THR A 388 -9.70 -3.16 -8.50
C THR A 388 -8.52 -2.85 -9.43
N SER A 389 -8.83 -2.53 -10.70
CA SER A 389 -7.86 -1.96 -11.67
C SER A 389 -7.99 -0.43 -11.77
N ILE A 390 -8.59 0.22 -10.77
CA ILE A 390 -8.77 1.67 -10.73
C ILE A 390 -7.61 2.26 -9.92
N ILE A 391 -6.92 3.25 -10.47
CA ILE A 391 -5.84 3.96 -9.78
C ILE A 391 -6.42 4.69 -8.55
N ASP A 392 -5.77 4.54 -7.39
CA ASP A 392 -6.16 5.21 -6.16
C ASP A 392 -5.60 6.63 -6.13
N LEU A 393 -6.40 7.58 -6.59
CA LEU A 393 -6.03 8.99 -6.51
C LEU A 393 -6.39 9.56 -5.12
N PRO A 394 -5.54 10.44 -4.56
CA PRO A 394 -5.78 11.05 -3.26
C PRO A 394 -7.10 11.84 -3.20
N THR A 395 -7.84 11.67 -2.12
CA THR A 395 -9.06 12.47 -1.87
C THR A 395 -8.70 13.89 -1.42
N PRO A 396 -9.59 14.91 -1.61
CA PRO A 396 -9.34 16.28 -1.15
C PRO A 396 -8.90 16.36 0.30
N SER A 397 -9.50 15.59 1.20
CA SER A 397 -9.12 15.57 2.62
C SER A 397 -7.71 15.03 2.89
N LYS A 398 -7.25 14.06 2.08
CA LYS A 398 -5.86 13.58 2.15
C LYS A 398 -4.89 14.65 1.64
N ILE A 399 -5.25 15.38 0.58
CA ILE A 399 -4.45 16.48 0.03
C ILE A 399 -4.32 17.63 1.01
N GLU A 400 -5.38 17.96 1.77
CA GLU A 400 -5.33 18.97 2.84
C GLU A 400 -4.33 18.60 3.95
N SER A 401 -4.22 17.31 4.28
CA SER A 401 -3.29 16.81 5.29
C SER A 401 -1.84 16.70 4.80
N ASN A 402 -1.65 16.43 3.51
CA ASN A 402 -0.35 16.36 2.85
C ASN A 402 -0.45 16.91 1.43
N LYS A 403 0.07 18.13 1.23
CA LYS A 403 -0.03 18.86 -0.04
C LYS A 403 0.70 18.18 -1.21
N ASP A 404 1.72 17.37 -0.93
CA ASP A 404 2.47 16.65 -1.98
C ASP A 404 1.61 15.59 -2.68
N LEU A 405 0.55 15.12 -2.02
CA LEU A 405 -0.37 14.15 -2.61
C LEU A 405 -1.11 14.69 -3.84
N LYS A 406 -1.24 16.00 -4.02
CA LYS A 406 -1.88 16.56 -5.21
C LYS A 406 -1.12 16.29 -6.51
N PHE A 407 0.19 15.97 -6.42
CA PHE A 407 1.01 15.63 -7.58
C PHE A 407 0.91 14.17 -8.02
N ILE A 408 0.15 13.33 -7.28
CA ILE A 408 -0.03 11.92 -7.60
C ILE A 408 -1.02 11.74 -8.75
N GLY A 409 -0.63 10.96 -9.76
CA GLY A 409 -1.44 10.55 -10.91
C GLY A 409 -1.17 11.38 -12.16
N HIS A 410 -1.07 12.68 -12.06
CA HIS A 410 -1.00 13.59 -13.23
C HIS A 410 0.24 13.38 -14.11
N ILE A 411 1.43 13.27 -13.51
CA ILE A 411 2.66 13.04 -14.29
C ILE A 411 2.67 11.66 -14.96
N PHE A 412 2.05 10.66 -14.29
CA PHE A 412 1.89 9.33 -14.87
C PHE A 412 0.95 9.38 -16.10
N ASP A 413 -0.12 10.14 -16.02
CA ASP A 413 -1.00 10.33 -17.17
C ASP A 413 -0.19 10.92 -18.33
N ALA A 414 0.58 11.99 -18.12
CA ALA A 414 1.43 12.58 -19.15
C ALA A 414 2.38 11.56 -19.79
N ILE A 415 3.22 10.87 -18.99
CA ILE A 415 4.27 9.98 -19.52
C ILE A 415 3.74 8.69 -20.14
N SER A 416 2.54 8.26 -19.78
CA SER A 416 1.96 7.03 -20.32
C SER A 416 1.44 7.14 -21.74
N TYR A 417 1.14 8.36 -22.23
CA TYR A 417 0.67 8.57 -23.61
C TYR A 417 1.71 8.23 -24.68
N PRO A 418 2.96 8.73 -24.62
CA PRO A 418 3.98 8.35 -25.59
C PRO A 418 4.32 6.85 -25.54
N ALA A 419 4.27 6.23 -24.38
CA ALA A 419 4.49 4.80 -24.24
C ALA A 419 3.46 3.98 -25.04
N GLU A 420 2.19 4.30 -24.91
CA GLU A 420 1.12 3.63 -25.67
C GLU A 420 1.15 3.99 -27.14
N TYR A 421 1.57 5.21 -27.47
CA TYR A 421 1.62 5.66 -28.86
C TYR A 421 2.73 4.98 -29.66
N PHE A 422 3.95 4.95 -29.15
CA PHE A 422 5.12 4.43 -29.86
C PHE A 422 5.27 2.91 -29.72
N TRP A 423 4.80 2.34 -28.60
CA TRP A 423 4.89 0.89 -28.32
C TRP A 423 3.53 0.32 -27.89
N PRO A 424 2.49 0.41 -28.75
CA PRO A 424 1.16 -0.08 -28.43
C PRO A 424 1.20 -1.59 -28.20
N ILE A 425 0.53 -2.04 -27.14
CA ILE A 425 0.31 -3.46 -26.94
C ILE A 425 -0.85 -3.85 -27.87
N MET A 426 -0.56 -4.56 -28.93
CA MET A 426 -1.59 -5.27 -29.67
C MET A 426 -2.16 -6.33 -28.73
N LEU A 427 -3.36 -6.10 -28.21
CA LEU A 427 -4.15 -7.17 -27.67
C LEU A 427 -4.41 -8.13 -28.82
N GLU A 428 -3.78 -9.30 -28.81
CA GLU A 428 -4.22 -10.39 -29.67
C GLU A 428 -5.65 -10.74 -29.26
N ASN A 429 -6.62 -10.07 -29.85
CA ASN A 429 -7.99 -10.52 -29.86
C ASN A 429 -8.09 -11.72 -30.80
N LYS A 430 -7.43 -12.81 -30.45
CA LYS A 430 -7.85 -14.14 -30.84
C LYS A 430 -8.94 -14.60 -29.89
N VAL A 431 -10.06 -13.90 -29.88
CA VAL A 431 -11.33 -14.57 -29.76
C VAL A 431 -11.59 -15.08 -31.17
N GLU A 432 -11.14 -16.29 -31.49
CA GLU A 432 -11.79 -17.05 -32.57
C GLU A 432 -13.27 -17.03 -32.21
N PRO A 433 -14.14 -16.57 -33.14
CA PRO A 433 -15.54 -16.67 -32.89
C PRO A 433 -15.81 -18.15 -32.60
N VAL A 434 -16.24 -18.46 -31.39
CA VAL A 434 -16.79 -19.77 -31.06
C VAL A 434 -17.85 -19.97 -32.13
N LYS A 435 -17.62 -20.90 -33.06
CA LYS A 435 -18.65 -21.35 -34.00
C LYS A 435 -19.70 -22.03 -33.15
N VAL A 436 -20.64 -21.24 -32.67
CA VAL A 436 -21.85 -21.74 -32.05
C VAL A 436 -22.59 -22.48 -33.15
N ASP A 437 -22.72 -23.79 -32.99
CA ASP A 437 -23.53 -24.62 -33.86
C ASP A 437 -24.94 -23.98 -33.89
N PRO A 438 -25.46 -23.62 -35.06
CA PRO A 438 -26.78 -23.02 -35.18
C PRO A 438 -27.93 -23.88 -34.55
N SER A 439 -27.66 -25.17 -34.31
CA SER A 439 -28.60 -26.08 -33.63
C SER A 439 -28.63 -25.90 -32.10
N GLU A 440 -27.67 -25.17 -31.49
CA GLU A 440 -27.61 -24.89 -30.05
C GLU A 440 -28.09 -23.48 -29.67
N GLN A 441 -28.96 -22.87 -30.45
CA GLN A 441 -29.64 -21.66 -30.02
C GLN A 441 -30.65 -21.95 -28.90
N TRP A 442 -30.13 -21.95 -27.66
CA TRP A 442 -30.95 -21.96 -26.46
C TRP A 442 -31.66 -20.61 -26.31
N THR A 443 -32.92 -20.55 -26.72
CA THR A 443 -33.77 -19.38 -26.43
C THR A 443 -34.10 -19.37 -24.93
N MET A 444 -34.34 -18.18 -24.34
CA MET A 444 -34.77 -18.03 -22.93
C MET A 444 -35.98 -18.92 -22.60
N LYS A 445 -36.79 -19.25 -23.59
CA LYS A 445 -37.91 -20.17 -23.47
C LYS A 445 -37.46 -21.60 -23.08
N HIS A 446 -36.39 -22.10 -23.66
CA HIS A 446 -35.85 -23.44 -23.34
C HIS A 446 -35.25 -23.50 -21.93
N ILE A 447 -34.68 -22.42 -21.44
CA ILE A 447 -34.12 -22.34 -20.07
C ILE A 447 -35.27 -22.36 -19.06
N ILE A 448 -36.36 -21.64 -19.31
CA ILE A 448 -37.54 -21.58 -18.46
C ILE A 448 -38.25 -22.94 -18.43
N GLU A 449 -38.39 -23.61 -19.57
CA GLU A 449 -39.04 -24.92 -19.66
C GLU A 449 -38.23 -26.01 -18.93
N LYS A 450 -36.91 -25.99 -19.02
CA LYS A 450 -36.02 -26.91 -18.31
C LYS A 450 -36.14 -26.74 -16.78
N HIS A 451 -36.10 -25.49 -16.29
CA HIS A 451 -36.31 -25.23 -14.86
C HIS A 451 -37.70 -25.58 -14.34
N GLN A 452 -38.72 -25.50 -15.19
CA GLN A 452 -40.09 -25.97 -14.81
C GLN A 452 -40.18 -27.47 -14.78
N GLN A 453 -39.52 -28.22 -15.64
CA GLN A 453 -39.47 -29.68 -15.65
C GLN A 453 -38.65 -30.22 -14.46
N GLU A 454 -37.54 -29.62 -14.11
CA GLU A 454 -36.70 -29.99 -12.94
C GLU A 454 -37.47 -29.77 -11.61
N ARG A 455 -38.37 -28.79 -11.55
CA ARG A 455 -39.26 -28.57 -10.39
C ARG A 455 -40.40 -29.60 -10.30
N LYS A 456 -40.89 -30.15 -11.41
CA LYS A 456 -41.94 -31.18 -11.42
C LYS A 456 -41.44 -32.58 -11.06
N ASN A 457 -40.15 -32.85 -11.19
CA ASN A 457 -39.53 -34.13 -10.86
C ASN A 457 -38.99 -34.22 -9.43
N LYS A 458 -39.20 -33.17 -8.61
CA LYS A 458 -38.81 -33.11 -7.19
C LYS A 458 -40.01 -33.19 -6.20
N TRP A 459 -41.19 -33.68 -6.69
CA TRP A 459 -42.33 -34.00 -5.81
C TRP A 459 -42.76 -35.44 -6.00
#